data_dd9ed80abee2bc5690cb0bd68b9993dd
#
_entry.id   dd9ed80abee2bc5690cb0bd68b9993dd
#
_cell.length_a   1.000
_cell.length_b   1.000
_cell.length_c   1.000
_cell.angle_alpha   90.00
_cell.angle_beta   90.00
_cell.angle_gamma   90.00
#
_symmetry.space_group_name_H-M   'P 1'
#
loop_
_entity.id
_entity.type
_entity.pdbx_description
1 polymer ?
#
loop_
_entity_poly.entity_id
_entity_poly.type
_entity_poly.pdbx_seq_one_letter_code
_entity_poly.pdbx_strand_id
1 'polypeptide(L)'
;MASDPALERVLFTRDEIASRLRDLAAEIRRDYAALPPPILIGVLKGSVFFLTDLARELAMPLRLDFLSISSFSAAPDSGRVRIEKDLDLDLRGEHALLVEDIVDTGFTLRYLLETLSARQPASLRVCTLLDKSSRRLIPVPVHYRGFEIPDRFVVGYGLDYRQLYRNLPDLGILRRDEN
;
A
#
# COMPACT_ATOMS: atom_id res chain seq x y z
N MET A 1 -6.67 24.71 7.43
CA MET A 1 -5.96 24.62 6.12
C MET A 1 -6.97 24.92 5.04
N ALA A 2 -6.65 25.79 4.06
CA ALA A 2 -7.54 26.02 2.92
C ALA A 2 -7.70 24.68 2.17
N SER A 3 -8.95 24.25 1.96
CA SER A 3 -9.23 23.06 1.15
C SER A 3 -8.73 23.31 -0.27
N ASP A 4 -7.88 22.40 -0.78
CA ASP A 4 -7.51 22.43 -2.19
C ASP A 4 -8.80 22.36 -3.02
N PRO A 5 -9.06 23.32 -3.93
CA PRO A 5 -10.30 23.37 -4.70
C PRO A 5 -10.53 22.12 -5.58
N ALA A 6 -9.47 21.35 -5.85
CA ALA A 6 -9.56 20.09 -6.57
C ALA A 6 -10.11 18.95 -5.70
N LEU A 7 -10.16 19.09 -4.38
CA LEU A 7 -10.73 18.09 -3.50
C LEU A 7 -12.22 18.33 -3.30
N GLU A 8 -13.01 17.28 -3.40
CA GLU A 8 -14.43 17.29 -3.01
C GLU A 8 -14.54 17.35 -1.47
N ARG A 9 -13.78 16.51 -0.79
CA ARG A 9 -13.70 16.48 0.68
C ARG A 9 -12.47 15.70 1.16
N VAL A 10 -12.05 15.96 2.38
CA VAL A 10 -11.11 15.12 3.11
C VAL A 10 -11.83 13.82 3.52
N LEU A 11 -11.22 12.68 3.21
CA LEU A 11 -11.71 11.36 3.60
C LEU A 11 -11.13 10.93 4.94
N PHE A 12 -9.81 11.10 5.11
CA PHE A 12 -9.09 10.90 6.36
C PHE A 12 -8.05 11.99 6.55
N THR A 13 -8.05 12.59 7.71
CA THR A 13 -7.05 13.56 8.12
C THR A 13 -5.72 12.89 8.46
N ARG A 14 -4.62 13.65 8.41
CA ARG A 14 -3.30 13.18 8.86
C ARG A 14 -3.33 12.59 10.27
N ASP A 15 -4.14 13.12 11.16
CA ASP A 15 -4.20 12.67 12.55
C ASP A 15 -4.93 11.33 12.68
N GLU A 16 -5.99 11.11 11.90
CA GLU A 16 -6.68 9.82 11.78
C GLU A 16 -5.75 8.77 11.15
N ILE A 17 -4.99 9.14 10.10
CA ILE A 17 -3.98 8.27 9.49
C ILE A 17 -2.94 7.88 10.53
N ALA A 18 -2.35 8.86 11.23
CA ALA A 18 -1.34 8.60 12.25
C ALA A 18 -1.86 7.71 13.39
N SER A 19 -3.12 7.91 13.81
CA SER A 19 -3.74 7.05 14.82
C SER A 19 -3.87 5.61 14.32
N ARG A 20 -4.37 5.41 13.09
CA ARG A 20 -4.51 4.06 12.53
C ARG A 20 -3.16 3.37 12.31
N LEU A 21 -2.12 4.12 11.95
CA LEU A 21 -0.77 3.58 11.82
C LEU A 21 -0.24 3.01 13.15
N ARG A 22 -0.48 3.71 14.27
CA ARG A 22 -0.11 3.19 15.59
C ARG A 22 -0.79 1.87 15.91
N ASP A 23 -2.08 1.74 15.58
CA ASP A 23 -2.83 0.51 15.79
C ASP A 23 -2.27 -0.62 14.91
N LEU A 24 -2.06 -0.36 13.61
CA LEU A 24 -1.45 -1.31 12.68
C LEU A 24 -0.06 -1.76 13.16
N ALA A 25 0.77 -0.80 13.60
CA ALA A 25 2.09 -1.11 14.10
C ALA A 25 2.04 -1.99 15.35
N ALA A 26 1.07 -1.78 16.25
CA ALA A 26 0.85 -2.62 17.41
C ALA A 26 0.43 -4.06 17.03
N GLU A 27 -0.47 -4.20 16.05
CA GLU A 27 -0.89 -5.50 15.50
C GLU A 27 0.32 -6.25 14.90
N ILE A 28 1.08 -5.57 14.04
CA ILE A 28 2.25 -6.17 13.36
C ILE A 28 3.33 -6.53 14.37
N ARG A 29 3.69 -5.64 15.31
CA ARG A 29 4.68 -5.94 16.36
C ARG A 29 4.34 -7.19 17.15
N ARG A 30 3.08 -7.36 17.54
CA ARG A 30 2.62 -8.55 18.27
C ARG A 30 2.85 -9.80 17.44
N ASP A 31 2.51 -9.77 16.16
CA ASP A 31 2.60 -10.93 15.27
C ASP A 31 4.04 -11.30 14.89
N TYR A 32 4.95 -10.31 14.92
CA TYR A 32 6.37 -10.51 14.59
C TYR A 32 7.28 -10.58 15.82
N ALA A 33 6.75 -10.51 17.05
CA ALA A 33 7.52 -10.41 18.29
C ALA A 33 8.53 -11.54 18.51
N ALA A 34 8.21 -12.75 18.04
CA ALA A 34 9.07 -13.93 18.18
C ALA A 34 9.77 -14.34 16.86
N LEU A 35 9.66 -13.51 15.83
CA LEU A 35 10.23 -13.77 14.50
C LEU A 35 11.50 -12.94 14.28
N PRO A 36 12.39 -13.40 13.37
CA PRO A 36 13.48 -12.56 12.87
C PRO A 36 12.97 -11.24 12.28
N PRO A 37 13.82 -10.18 12.23
CA PRO A 37 13.44 -8.88 11.66
C PRO A 37 12.88 -9.02 10.24
N PRO A 38 11.64 -8.56 9.98
CA PRO A 38 11.02 -8.70 8.66
C PRO A 38 11.65 -7.76 7.63
N ILE A 39 11.47 -8.11 6.35
CA ILE A 39 11.69 -7.22 5.22
C ILE A 39 10.33 -6.57 4.89
N LEU A 40 10.24 -5.25 5.06
CA LEU A 40 9.12 -4.47 4.56
C LEU A 40 9.37 -4.11 3.10
N ILE A 41 8.45 -4.48 2.24
CA ILE A 41 8.56 -4.28 0.79
C ILE A 41 7.53 -3.24 0.37
N GLY A 42 8.00 -2.04 0.00
CA GLY A 42 7.13 -0.98 -0.51
C GLY A 42 6.94 -1.06 -2.02
N VAL A 43 5.70 -0.89 -2.48
CA VAL A 43 5.41 -0.77 -3.92
C VAL A 43 5.43 0.70 -4.31
N LEU A 44 6.42 1.07 -5.12
CA LEU A 44 6.61 2.45 -5.57
C LEU A 44 5.51 2.85 -6.57
N LYS A 45 5.09 4.13 -6.60
CA LYS A 45 5.51 5.25 -5.71
C LYS A 45 4.52 5.49 -4.57
N GLY A 46 3.29 4.99 -4.68
CA GLY A 46 2.16 5.33 -3.81
C GLY A 46 2.39 4.99 -2.33
N SER A 47 3.03 3.86 -2.06
CA SER A 47 3.25 3.39 -0.70
C SER A 47 4.34 4.12 0.10
N VAL A 48 5.12 5.02 -0.52
CA VAL A 48 6.34 5.60 0.10
C VAL A 48 6.05 6.26 1.45
N PHE A 49 5.03 7.12 1.53
CA PHE A 49 4.70 7.80 2.79
C PHE A 49 4.19 6.82 3.84
N PHE A 50 3.25 5.96 3.44
CA PHE A 50 2.71 4.93 4.31
C PHE A 50 3.79 4.00 4.86
N LEU A 51 4.66 3.45 3.99
CA LEU A 51 5.74 2.56 4.39
C LEU A 51 6.70 3.24 5.38
N THR A 52 7.10 4.49 5.10
CA THR A 52 8.07 5.20 5.93
C THR A 52 7.53 5.52 7.31
N ASP A 53 6.28 5.94 7.39
CA ASP A 53 5.64 6.22 8.67
C ASP A 53 5.34 4.94 9.45
N LEU A 54 4.85 3.88 8.78
CA LEU A 54 4.66 2.56 9.38
C LEU A 54 5.97 2.00 9.95
N ALA A 55 7.07 2.10 9.20
CA ALA A 55 8.38 1.63 9.64
C ALA A 55 8.87 2.33 10.92
N ARG A 56 8.60 3.64 11.06
CA ARG A 56 8.91 4.39 12.28
C ARG A 56 8.02 3.97 13.45
N GLU A 57 6.72 3.81 13.20
CA GLU A 57 5.76 3.38 14.24
C GLU A 57 5.99 1.94 14.70
N LEU A 58 6.54 1.08 13.85
CA LEU A 58 6.89 -0.29 14.22
C LEU A 58 7.95 -0.34 15.32
N ALA A 59 8.88 0.62 15.38
CA ALA A 59 9.87 0.76 16.45
C ALA A 59 10.58 -0.56 16.83
N MET A 60 10.85 -1.41 15.84
CA MET A 60 11.54 -2.69 15.96
C MET A 60 12.58 -2.83 14.85
N PRO A 61 13.61 -3.69 15.00
CA PRO A 61 14.52 -3.99 13.89
C PRO A 61 13.74 -4.52 12.67
N LEU A 62 14.04 -3.96 11.51
CA LEU A 62 13.46 -4.36 10.22
C LEU A 62 14.42 -3.98 9.08
N ARG A 63 14.17 -4.54 7.90
CA ARG A 63 14.84 -4.15 6.66
C ARG A 63 13.82 -3.56 5.72
N LEU A 64 14.26 -2.62 4.89
CA LEU A 64 13.40 -2.00 3.87
C LEU A 64 13.90 -2.36 2.49
N ASP A 65 12.96 -2.65 1.59
CA ASP A 65 13.21 -2.80 0.17
C ASP A 65 12.02 -2.27 -0.64
N PHE A 66 12.25 -1.99 -1.91
CA PHE A 66 11.24 -1.42 -2.78
C PHE A 66 11.19 -2.16 -4.11
N LEU A 67 9.99 -2.33 -4.61
CA LEU A 67 9.78 -2.73 -6.00
C LEU A 67 8.96 -1.67 -6.74
N SER A 68 9.13 -1.60 -8.04
CA SER A 68 8.31 -0.75 -8.92
C SER A 68 7.65 -1.61 -9.97
N ILE A 69 6.40 -1.32 -10.21
CA ILE A 69 5.60 -1.99 -11.22
C ILE A 69 4.97 -0.98 -12.17
N SER A 70 4.80 -1.38 -13.43
CA SER A 70 3.97 -0.67 -14.37
C SER A 70 2.85 -1.59 -14.87
N SER A 71 1.68 -1.00 -15.09
CA SER A 71 0.59 -1.68 -15.80
C SER A 71 0.85 -1.59 -17.31
N PHE A 72 1.02 -2.73 -17.94
CA PHE A 72 1.33 -2.80 -19.36
C PHE A 72 0.05 -3.10 -20.16
N SER A 73 -0.81 -2.10 -20.38
CA SER A 73 -1.82 -2.16 -21.45
C SER A 73 -2.61 -0.87 -21.63
N ALA A 74 -3.12 -0.72 -22.86
CA ALA A 74 -4.07 0.31 -23.23
C ALA A 74 -5.49 0.11 -22.62
N ALA A 75 -5.70 -1.00 -21.90
CA ALA A 75 -6.93 -1.31 -21.17
C ALA A 75 -6.60 -1.40 -19.67
N PRO A 76 -7.23 -0.58 -18.81
CA PRO A 76 -6.96 -0.53 -17.37
C PRO A 76 -7.10 -1.88 -16.65
N ASP A 77 -7.90 -2.80 -17.19
CA ASP A 77 -8.28 -4.05 -16.53
C ASP A 77 -7.60 -5.31 -17.13
N SER A 78 -6.56 -5.16 -17.97
CA SER A 78 -5.91 -6.32 -18.61
C SER A 78 -5.01 -7.15 -17.69
N GLY A 79 -4.77 -6.69 -16.46
CA GLY A 79 -4.02 -7.43 -15.44
C GLY A 79 -2.54 -7.71 -15.78
N ARG A 80 -2.01 -7.16 -16.86
CA ARG A 80 -0.59 -7.33 -17.22
C ARG A 80 0.25 -6.32 -16.45
N VAL A 81 0.99 -6.84 -15.47
CA VAL A 81 1.91 -6.08 -14.62
C VAL A 81 3.33 -6.48 -15.00
N ARG A 82 4.23 -5.50 -15.04
CA ARG A 82 5.68 -5.72 -15.23
C ARG A 82 6.43 -5.10 -14.07
N ILE A 83 7.40 -5.83 -13.55
CA ILE A 83 8.36 -5.28 -12.59
C ILE A 83 9.37 -4.43 -13.35
N GLU A 84 9.50 -3.16 -13.00
CA GLU A 84 10.47 -2.19 -13.54
C GLU A 84 11.71 -2.09 -12.65
N LYS A 85 11.51 -2.07 -11.32
CA LYS A 85 12.58 -2.23 -10.32
C LYS A 85 12.25 -3.44 -9.48
N ASP A 86 13.20 -4.35 -9.40
CA ASP A 86 13.11 -5.54 -8.55
C ASP A 86 13.74 -5.29 -7.18
N LEU A 87 13.53 -6.21 -6.25
CA LEU A 87 14.11 -6.20 -4.92
C LEU A 87 15.63 -6.35 -4.99
N ASP A 88 16.33 -5.66 -4.09
CA ASP A 88 17.76 -5.80 -3.89
C ASP A 88 18.08 -6.93 -2.88
N LEU A 89 17.13 -7.27 -1.99
CA LEU A 89 17.28 -8.30 -0.96
C LEU A 89 16.75 -9.66 -1.43
N ASP A 90 17.44 -10.74 -1.03
CA ASP A 90 16.92 -12.11 -1.20
C ASP A 90 15.83 -12.36 -0.15
N LEU A 91 14.69 -12.88 -0.60
CA LEU A 91 13.56 -13.21 0.28
C LEU A 91 13.61 -14.67 0.80
N ARG A 92 14.47 -15.50 0.31
CA ARG A 92 14.49 -16.93 0.65
C ARG A 92 14.68 -17.15 2.14
N GLY A 93 13.69 -17.79 2.77
CA GLY A 93 13.68 -18.07 4.21
C GLY A 93 13.44 -16.85 5.10
N GLU A 94 13.17 -15.66 4.53
CA GLU A 94 12.93 -14.42 5.25
C GLU A 94 11.44 -14.19 5.50
N HIS A 95 11.12 -13.41 6.52
CA HIS A 95 9.76 -12.93 6.75
C HIS A 95 9.55 -11.64 5.98
N ALA A 96 8.60 -11.62 5.04
CA ALA A 96 8.30 -10.47 4.19
C ALA A 96 6.92 -9.87 4.51
N LEU A 97 6.85 -8.53 4.55
CA LEU A 97 5.62 -7.76 4.66
C LEU A 97 5.50 -6.84 3.45
N LEU A 98 4.62 -7.18 2.52
CA LEU A 98 4.30 -6.34 1.37
C LEU A 98 3.41 -5.18 1.81
N VAL A 99 3.83 -3.96 1.51
CA VAL A 99 3.16 -2.72 1.92
C VAL A 99 2.65 -1.98 0.68
N GLU A 100 1.33 -1.88 0.57
CA GLU A 100 0.60 -1.24 -0.52
C GLU A 100 -0.15 0.00 -0.03
N ASP A 101 -0.23 1.00 -0.87
CA ASP A 101 -1.05 2.18 -0.63
C ASP A 101 -2.55 1.87 -0.74
N ILE A 102 -2.94 1.14 -1.79
CA ILE A 102 -4.34 0.80 -2.05
C ILE A 102 -4.47 -0.56 -2.73
N VAL A 103 -5.44 -1.34 -2.27
CA VAL A 103 -5.89 -2.56 -2.95
C VAL A 103 -7.27 -2.34 -3.54
N ASP A 104 -7.35 -2.34 -4.87
CA ASP A 104 -8.60 -2.15 -5.64
C ASP A 104 -9.14 -3.51 -6.11
N THR A 105 -9.05 -3.86 -7.37
CA THR A 105 -9.58 -5.11 -7.96
C THR A 105 -8.89 -6.38 -7.48
N GLY A 106 -7.67 -6.28 -7.00
CA GLY A 106 -6.84 -7.39 -6.54
C GLY A 106 -5.86 -7.97 -7.56
N PHE A 107 -5.94 -7.60 -8.84
CA PHE A 107 -5.06 -8.16 -9.89
C PHE A 107 -3.58 -7.89 -9.61
N THR A 108 -3.23 -6.65 -9.32
CA THR A 108 -1.85 -6.24 -9.00
C THR A 108 -1.31 -7.00 -7.79
N LEU A 109 -2.08 -7.01 -6.70
CA LEU A 109 -1.67 -7.68 -5.48
C LEU A 109 -1.49 -9.19 -5.69
N ARG A 110 -2.38 -9.83 -6.44
CA ARG A 110 -2.25 -11.26 -6.78
C ARG A 110 -0.96 -11.53 -7.53
N TYR A 111 -0.65 -10.75 -8.58
CA TYR A 111 0.58 -10.88 -9.35
C TYR A 111 1.82 -10.74 -8.44
N LEU A 112 1.83 -9.74 -7.56
CA LEU A 112 2.92 -9.52 -6.61
C LEU A 112 3.07 -10.70 -5.64
N LEU A 113 1.97 -11.20 -5.09
CA LEU A 113 1.99 -12.34 -4.19
C LEU A 113 2.53 -13.61 -4.88
N GLU A 114 2.10 -13.90 -6.10
CA GLU A 114 2.62 -15.03 -6.89
C GLU A 114 4.12 -14.88 -7.15
N THR A 115 4.56 -13.69 -7.58
CA THR A 115 5.96 -13.39 -7.89
C THR A 115 6.87 -13.47 -6.65
N LEU A 116 6.43 -12.90 -5.52
CA LEU A 116 7.22 -12.89 -4.29
C LEU A 116 7.21 -14.26 -3.60
N SER A 117 6.10 -14.99 -3.65
CA SER A 117 6.03 -16.36 -3.11
C SER A 117 6.96 -17.33 -3.83
N ALA A 118 7.18 -17.16 -5.15
CA ALA A 118 8.12 -17.95 -5.91
C ALA A 118 9.58 -17.81 -5.42
N ARG A 119 9.88 -16.75 -4.64
CA ARG A 119 11.20 -16.53 -4.00
C ARG A 119 11.37 -17.28 -2.68
N GLN A 120 10.38 -18.07 -2.28
CA GLN A 120 10.40 -18.94 -1.09
C GLN A 120 10.66 -18.18 0.23
N PRO A 121 9.94 -17.09 0.54
CA PRO A 121 10.02 -16.48 1.86
C PRO A 121 9.49 -17.44 2.94
N ALA A 122 9.98 -17.32 4.17
CA ALA A 122 9.43 -18.05 5.32
C ALA A 122 7.97 -17.65 5.61
N SER A 123 7.65 -16.40 5.39
CA SER A 123 6.27 -15.90 5.36
C SER A 123 6.14 -14.67 4.46
N LEU A 124 4.96 -14.52 3.84
CA LEU A 124 4.61 -13.33 3.06
C LEU A 124 3.25 -12.85 3.54
N ARG A 125 3.21 -11.67 4.15
CA ARG A 125 1.99 -11.01 4.59
C ARG A 125 1.78 -9.70 3.84
N VAL A 126 0.57 -9.17 3.89
CA VAL A 126 0.16 -7.93 3.19
C VAL A 126 -0.38 -6.94 4.20
N CYS A 127 0.14 -5.71 4.12
CA CYS A 127 -0.39 -4.54 4.79
C CYS A 127 -0.80 -3.51 3.73
N THR A 128 -2.03 -3.03 3.78
CA THR A 128 -2.50 -1.96 2.90
C THR A 128 -3.07 -0.80 3.68
N LEU A 129 -2.81 0.43 3.22
CA LEU A 129 -3.41 1.61 3.81
C LEU A 129 -4.90 1.68 3.48
N LEU A 130 -5.25 1.51 2.20
CA LEU A 130 -6.62 1.59 1.71
C LEU A 130 -7.06 0.27 1.07
N ASP A 131 -8.29 -0.15 1.38
CA ASP A 131 -8.91 -1.34 0.80
C ASP A 131 -10.27 -0.98 0.19
N LYS A 132 -10.41 -1.12 -1.12
CA LYS A 132 -11.68 -1.04 -1.84
C LYS A 132 -12.31 -2.43 -1.97
N SER A 133 -12.72 -3.00 -0.84
CA SER A 133 -13.27 -4.37 -0.80
C SER A 133 -14.45 -4.57 -1.75
N SER A 134 -15.28 -3.54 -1.95
CA SER A 134 -16.43 -3.56 -2.86
C SER A 134 -16.05 -3.68 -4.35
N ARG A 135 -14.80 -3.34 -4.72
CA ARG A 135 -14.29 -3.48 -6.09
C ARG A 135 -13.51 -4.76 -6.33
N ARG A 136 -13.39 -5.60 -5.32
CA ARG A 136 -12.59 -6.82 -5.38
C ARG A 136 -13.14 -7.80 -6.40
N LEU A 137 -12.37 -8.04 -7.48
CA LEU A 137 -12.68 -9.02 -8.52
C LEU A 137 -11.96 -10.35 -8.27
N ILE A 138 -10.79 -10.29 -7.66
CA ILE A 138 -9.97 -11.46 -7.32
C ILE A 138 -9.76 -11.51 -5.82
N PRO A 139 -10.06 -12.64 -5.14
CA PRO A 139 -9.77 -12.79 -3.73
C PRO A 139 -8.27 -12.76 -3.49
N VAL A 140 -7.83 -11.87 -2.61
CA VAL A 140 -6.44 -11.75 -2.17
C VAL A 140 -6.41 -11.56 -0.66
N PRO A 141 -5.41 -12.12 0.04
CA PRO A 141 -5.27 -11.92 1.47
C PRO A 141 -4.82 -10.48 1.78
N VAL A 142 -5.51 -9.82 2.70
CA VAL A 142 -5.07 -8.58 3.34
C VAL A 142 -4.96 -8.88 4.83
N HIS A 143 -3.74 -8.94 5.37
CA HIS A 143 -3.51 -9.33 6.75
C HIS A 143 -3.65 -8.14 7.71
N TYR A 144 -3.20 -6.98 7.26
CA TYR A 144 -3.29 -5.73 8.02
C TYR A 144 -3.91 -4.66 7.11
N ARG A 145 -5.03 -4.11 7.56
CA ARG A 145 -5.82 -3.13 6.80
C ARG A 145 -5.87 -1.81 7.54
N GLY A 146 -5.46 -0.72 6.88
CA GLY A 146 -5.65 0.63 7.39
C GLY A 146 -7.13 1.00 7.41
N PHE A 147 -7.67 1.31 6.26
CA PHE A 147 -9.06 1.75 6.12
C PHE A 147 -9.75 1.02 4.98
N GLU A 148 -11.01 0.65 5.19
CA GLU A 148 -11.90 0.27 4.11
C GLU A 148 -12.57 1.51 3.53
N ILE A 149 -12.58 1.65 2.21
CA ILE A 149 -13.10 2.84 1.54
C ILE A 149 -14.09 2.49 0.43
N PRO A 150 -15.05 3.39 0.14
CA PRO A 150 -15.96 3.24 -0.99
C PRO A 150 -15.21 3.38 -2.33
N ASP A 151 -15.89 3.05 -3.43
CA ASP A 151 -15.35 3.24 -4.78
C ASP A 151 -15.35 4.71 -5.18
N ARG A 152 -14.35 5.44 -4.71
CA ARG A 152 -14.08 6.84 -5.04
C ARG A 152 -12.61 6.99 -5.41
N PHE A 153 -12.31 8.02 -6.22
CA PHE A 153 -10.93 8.33 -6.56
C PHE A 153 -10.29 9.14 -5.43
N VAL A 154 -9.26 8.57 -4.81
CA VAL A 154 -8.59 9.13 -3.63
C VAL A 154 -7.19 9.58 -4.00
N VAL A 155 -6.77 10.73 -3.46
CA VAL A 155 -5.44 11.31 -3.61
C VAL A 155 -4.90 11.75 -2.26
N GLY A 156 -3.61 12.01 -2.20
CA GLY A 156 -2.91 12.43 -0.98
C GLY A 156 -2.20 11.28 -0.28
N TYR A 157 -1.33 11.60 0.64
CA TYR A 157 -0.53 10.68 1.44
C TYR A 157 0.14 9.56 0.62
N GLY A 158 0.70 9.94 -0.53
CA GLY A 158 1.35 9.05 -1.49
C GLY A 158 0.55 8.76 -2.76
N LEU A 159 -0.78 8.75 -2.69
CA LEU A 159 -1.64 8.54 -3.86
C LEU A 159 -1.69 9.78 -4.74
N ASP A 160 -1.78 9.58 -6.05
CA ASP A 160 -1.72 10.65 -7.02
C ASP A 160 -2.90 10.72 -8.00
N TYR A 161 -2.99 11.88 -8.64
CA TYR A 161 -3.65 12.07 -9.91
C TYR A 161 -2.70 12.81 -10.85
N ARG A 162 -2.34 12.17 -11.97
CA ARG A 162 -1.38 12.72 -12.98
C ARG A 162 -0.05 13.17 -12.36
N GLN A 163 0.50 12.39 -11.43
CA GLN A 163 1.72 12.64 -10.66
C GLN A 163 1.63 13.83 -9.67
N LEU A 164 0.46 14.40 -9.43
CA LEU A 164 0.20 15.47 -8.48
C LEU A 164 -0.47 14.92 -7.22
N TYR A 165 -0.51 15.71 -6.15
CA TYR A 165 -1.21 15.47 -4.88
C TYR A 165 -0.57 14.46 -3.91
N ARG A 166 0.48 13.72 -4.27
CA ARG A 166 1.12 12.75 -3.35
C ARG A 166 1.58 13.38 -2.04
N ASN A 167 1.94 14.66 -2.07
CA ASN A 167 2.46 15.44 -0.95
C ASN A 167 1.40 15.97 0.01
N LEU A 168 0.12 15.82 -0.29
CA LEU A 168 -0.93 16.20 0.65
C LEU A 168 -0.84 15.31 1.91
N PRO A 169 -0.95 15.90 3.11
CA PRO A 169 -0.85 15.12 4.35
C PRO A 169 -2.10 14.29 4.66
N ASP A 170 -3.23 14.71 4.09
CA ASP A 170 -4.53 14.08 4.26
C ASP A 170 -4.84 13.19 3.05
N LEU A 171 -5.77 12.26 3.21
CA LEU A 171 -6.39 11.53 2.11
C LEU A 171 -7.70 12.22 1.73
N GLY A 172 -7.83 12.62 0.47
CA GLY A 172 -8.99 13.34 -0.04
C GLY A 172 -9.62 12.65 -1.25
N ILE A 173 -10.92 12.84 -1.41
CA ILE A 173 -11.63 12.44 -2.62
C ILE A 173 -11.44 13.55 -3.67
N LEU A 174 -10.92 13.18 -4.83
CA LEU A 174 -10.75 14.10 -5.94
C LEU A 174 -12.11 14.41 -6.57
N ARG A 175 -12.39 15.71 -6.75
CA ARG A 175 -13.54 16.15 -7.54
C ARG A 175 -13.29 15.72 -9.00
N ARG A 176 -14.14 14.85 -9.52
CA ARG A 176 -14.16 14.58 -10.96
C ARG A 176 -15.20 15.51 -11.56
N ASP A 177 -14.76 16.38 -12.47
CA ASP A 177 -15.71 17.04 -13.37
C ASP A 177 -16.39 15.92 -14.17
N GLU A 178 -17.69 15.80 -14.03
CA GLU A 178 -18.50 14.92 -14.87
C GLU A 178 -18.47 15.52 -16.28
N ASN A 179 -17.59 15.01 -17.14
CA ASN A 179 -17.63 15.23 -18.60
C ASN A 179 -18.15 13.97 -19.27
#